data_6f86c05c882faf5bdb5046691eba4db6
#
_entry.id   6f86c05c882faf5bdb5046691eba4db6
#
_cell.length_a   1.000
_cell.length_b   1.000
_cell.length_c   1.000
_cell.angle_alpha   90.00
_cell.angle_beta   90.00
_cell.angle_gamma   90.00
#
_symmetry.space_group_name_H-M   'P 1'
#
loop_
_entity.id
_entity.type
_entity.pdbx_description
1 polymer ?
#
loop_
_entity_poly.entity_id
_entity_poly.type
_entity_poly.pdbx_seq_one_letter_code
_entity_poly.pdbx_strand_id
1 'polypeptide(L)'
;MPESREGALNIVLAGEAVVLLGERALFWPARSRLIIADLHLGKSHVFRRAGIAVPRGATQEDLQRLAALVLATAARELWIVGDVLHGPASQAAWRDAWLQWRQANAALDVAVLAGNHDRALDGAALGMRELGEAQADGPFLFRHLPQPDSQGRHVIAGHVHPKTRIPGVPRSWPAFWMRPGITVLPAFSDFTGGHAVGWEPGAGLVACVEGAAVPLGRIPPDSPGSP
;
A
#
# COMPACT_ATOMS: atom_id res chain seq x y z
N MET A 1 11.09 13.13 -17.43
CA MET A 1 11.35 12.15 -16.36
C MET A 1 11.35 12.93 -15.05
N PRO A 2 10.48 12.67 -14.08
CA PRO A 2 10.65 13.27 -12.77
C PRO A 2 12.00 12.80 -12.22
N GLU A 3 12.76 13.73 -11.62
CA GLU A 3 14.03 13.41 -10.97
C GLU A 3 13.84 12.23 -10.02
N SER A 4 14.75 11.26 -10.08
CA SER A 4 14.68 10.06 -9.24
C SER A 4 14.81 10.50 -7.78
N ARG A 5 13.73 10.39 -7.03
CA ARG A 5 13.75 10.61 -5.59
C ARG A 5 14.75 9.62 -4.98
N GLU A 6 15.63 10.11 -4.13
CA GLU A 6 16.58 9.27 -3.39
C GLU A 6 15.81 8.17 -2.63
N GLY A 7 16.24 6.91 -2.79
CA GLY A 7 15.57 5.76 -2.19
C GLY A 7 14.34 5.24 -2.93
N ALA A 8 13.90 5.85 -4.03
CA ALA A 8 12.80 5.34 -4.85
C ALA A 8 13.32 4.43 -5.98
N LEU A 9 12.53 3.45 -6.38
CA LEU A 9 12.85 2.52 -7.46
C LEU A 9 11.86 2.67 -8.61
N ASN A 10 12.35 3.15 -9.76
CA ASN A 10 11.56 3.23 -10.99
C ASN A 10 11.55 1.87 -11.68
N ILE A 11 10.36 1.38 -12.02
CA ILE A 11 10.18 0.13 -12.78
C ILE A 11 9.12 0.31 -13.85
N VAL A 12 9.08 -0.62 -14.80
CA VAL A 12 7.95 -0.77 -15.74
C VAL A 12 7.11 -1.95 -15.25
N LEU A 13 5.81 -1.76 -15.16
CA LEU A 13 4.86 -2.76 -14.70
C LEU A 13 3.64 -2.75 -15.65
N ALA A 14 3.38 -3.86 -16.34
CA ALA A 14 2.35 -3.96 -17.38
C ALA A 14 2.42 -2.83 -18.43
N GLY A 15 3.63 -2.47 -18.85
CA GLY A 15 3.89 -1.41 -19.82
C GLY A 15 3.83 0.02 -19.28
N GLU A 16 3.46 0.21 -18.01
CA GLU A 16 3.37 1.51 -17.35
C GLU A 16 4.60 1.79 -16.47
N ALA A 17 5.10 3.02 -16.54
CA ALA A 17 6.14 3.48 -15.62
C ALA A 17 5.53 3.71 -14.23
N VAL A 18 6.04 3.04 -13.23
CA VAL A 18 5.65 3.20 -11.82
C VAL A 18 6.87 3.36 -10.93
N VAL A 19 6.68 3.94 -9.76
CA VAL A 19 7.73 4.20 -8.77
C VAL A 19 7.37 3.45 -7.49
N LEU A 20 8.24 2.54 -7.05
CA LEU A 20 8.14 1.91 -5.75
C LEU A 20 8.85 2.79 -4.72
N LEU A 21 8.15 3.17 -3.66
CA LEU A 21 8.63 4.04 -2.60
C LEU A 21 8.93 3.22 -1.35
N GLY A 22 10.08 3.44 -0.75
CA GLY A 22 10.51 2.71 0.46
C GLY A 22 9.59 2.92 1.66
N GLU A 23 8.78 3.96 1.63
CA GLU A 23 7.72 4.23 2.61
C GLU A 23 6.46 3.38 2.38
N ARG A 24 6.57 2.28 1.60
CA ARG A 24 5.52 1.27 1.38
C ARG A 24 4.35 1.77 0.52
N ALA A 25 4.66 2.54 -0.48
CA ALA A 25 3.68 3.05 -1.44
C ALA A 25 4.16 2.84 -2.87
N LEU A 26 3.23 2.69 -3.79
CA LEU A 26 3.48 2.72 -5.23
C LEU A 26 2.95 4.05 -5.77
N PHE A 27 3.75 4.75 -6.55
CA PHE A 27 3.29 5.95 -7.25
C PHE A 27 3.17 5.67 -8.75
N TRP A 28 2.03 6.03 -9.33
CA TRP A 28 1.77 5.94 -10.77
C TRP A 28 1.72 7.34 -11.39
N PRO A 29 2.83 7.80 -11.99
CA PRO A 29 2.97 9.17 -12.48
C PRO A 29 1.94 9.55 -13.55
N ALA A 30 1.60 8.63 -14.47
CA ALA A 30 0.64 8.89 -15.54
C ALA A 30 -0.77 9.25 -15.03
N ARG A 31 -1.09 8.88 -13.79
CA ARG A 31 -2.35 9.21 -13.11
C ARG A 31 -2.17 10.21 -11.97
N SER A 32 -0.95 10.65 -11.66
CA SER A 32 -0.64 11.39 -10.43
C SER A 32 -1.23 10.70 -9.20
N ARG A 33 -1.15 9.37 -9.14
CA ARG A 33 -1.83 8.53 -8.15
C ARG A 33 -0.84 7.84 -7.24
N LEU A 34 -1.01 8.07 -5.95
CA LEU A 34 -0.35 7.32 -4.88
C LEU A 34 -1.23 6.13 -4.50
N ILE A 35 -0.64 4.95 -4.36
CA ILE A 35 -1.33 3.69 -4.07
C ILE A 35 -0.69 3.07 -2.85
N ILE A 36 -1.50 2.79 -1.83
CA ILE A 36 -1.11 2.09 -0.60
C ILE A 36 -2.07 0.95 -0.34
N ALA A 37 -1.72 0.03 0.56
CA ALA A 37 -2.60 -1.03 1.04
C ALA A 37 -2.52 -1.14 2.56
N ASP A 38 -3.57 -1.68 3.17
CA ASP A 38 -3.54 -2.14 4.56
C ASP A 38 -3.15 -1.02 5.55
N LEU A 39 -3.89 0.10 5.52
CA LEU A 39 -3.68 1.26 6.39
C LEU A 39 -4.06 0.98 7.84
N HIS A 40 -5.07 0.11 8.06
CA HIS A 40 -5.48 -0.40 9.37
C HIS A 40 -5.67 0.68 10.46
N LEU A 41 -6.39 1.73 10.17
CA LEU A 41 -6.73 2.76 11.16
C LEU A 41 -7.38 2.14 12.39
N GLY A 42 -6.91 2.54 13.57
CA GLY A 42 -7.41 2.03 14.85
C GLY A 42 -6.73 0.76 15.39
N LYS A 43 -5.87 0.09 14.62
CA LYS A 43 -5.21 -1.16 15.02
C LYS A 43 -4.40 -1.02 16.32
N SER A 44 -3.64 0.05 16.47
CA SER A 44 -2.88 0.33 17.67
C SER A 44 -3.73 0.41 18.93
N HIS A 45 -4.98 0.87 18.81
CA HIS A 45 -5.93 0.91 19.91
C HIS A 45 -6.46 -0.48 20.28
N VAL A 46 -6.78 -1.31 19.29
CA VAL A 46 -7.21 -2.70 19.51
C VAL A 46 -6.12 -3.48 20.26
N PHE A 47 -4.87 -3.36 19.84
CA PHE A 47 -3.75 -4.02 20.48
C PHE A 47 -3.54 -3.57 21.93
N ARG A 48 -3.60 -2.25 22.19
CA ARG A 48 -3.51 -1.76 23.58
C ARG A 48 -4.64 -2.28 24.47
N ARG A 49 -5.88 -2.36 23.96
CA ARG A 49 -6.99 -2.97 24.72
C ARG A 49 -6.77 -4.46 25.00
N ALA A 50 -6.08 -5.16 24.11
CA ALA A 50 -5.67 -6.55 24.31
C ALA A 50 -4.43 -6.71 25.20
N GLY A 51 -3.93 -5.64 25.83
CA GLY A 51 -2.74 -5.67 26.68
C GLY A 51 -1.41 -5.71 25.96
N ILE A 52 -1.41 -5.57 24.63
CA ILE A 52 -0.18 -5.55 23.82
C ILE A 52 0.39 -4.13 23.84
N ALA A 53 1.65 -4.01 24.24
CA ALA A 53 2.34 -2.73 24.28
C ALA A 53 2.60 -2.22 22.85
N VAL A 54 1.83 -1.21 22.44
CA VAL A 54 2.02 -0.48 21.19
C VAL A 54 2.25 0.99 21.50
N PRO A 55 3.27 1.65 20.91
CA PRO A 55 3.52 3.05 21.12
C PRO A 55 2.27 3.91 20.90
N ARG A 56 2.18 5.00 21.68
CA ARG A 56 1.17 6.03 21.42
C ARG A 56 1.58 6.82 20.18
N GLY A 57 0.61 7.20 19.34
CA GLY A 57 0.91 8.03 18.17
C GLY A 57 1.06 7.27 16.85
N ALA A 58 1.07 5.94 16.85
CA ALA A 58 1.28 5.14 15.63
C ALA A 58 0.39 5.55 14.43
N THR A 59 -0.89 5.87 14.67
CA THR A 59 -1.78 6.36 13.61
C THR A 59 -1.33 7.73 13.09
N GLN A 60 -0.90 8.63 13.98
CA GLN A 60 -0.38 9.94 13.57
C GLN A 60 0.91 9.81 12.76
N GLU A 61 1.80 8.91 13.13
CA GLU A 61 3.05 8.64 12.40
C GLU A 61 2.77 8.11 11.00
N ASP A 62 1.83 7.15 10.86
CA ASP A 62 1.37 6.66 9.56
C ASP A 62 0.77 7.79 8.71
N LEU A 63 -0.09 8.64 9.28
CA LEU A 63 -0.71 9.76 8.57
C LEU A 63 0.30 10.87 8.21
N GLN A 64 1.30 11.13 9.05
CA GLN A 64 2.40 12.06 8.74
C GLN A 64 3.24 11.54 7.58
N ARG A 65 3.59 10.25 7.57
CA ARG A 65 4.30 9.61 6.47
C ARG A 65 3.49 9.70 5.17
N LEU A 66 2.17 9.46 5.24
CA LEU A 66 1.27 9.58 4.09
C LEU A 66 1.23 11.03 3.57
N ALA A 67 1.14 12.03 4.43
CA ALA A 67 1.17 13.45 4.04
C ALA A 67 2.49 13.82 3.34
N ALA A 68 3.61 13.34 3.89
CA ALA A 68 4.93 13.56 3.28
C ALA A 68 5.03 12.93 1.88
N LEU A 69 4.46 11.74 1.68
CA LEU A 69 4.42 11.07 0.38
C LEU A 69 3.55 11.82 -0.62
N VAL A 70 2.35 12.26 -0.22
CA VAL A 70 1.45 13.06 -1.08
C VAL A 70 2.14 14.33 -1.55
N LEU A 71 2.80 15.05 -0.64
CA LEU A 71 3.55 16.25 -0.98
C LEU A 71 4.72 15.95 -1.92
N ALA A 72 5.54 14.94 -1.59
CA ALA A 72 6.75 14.62 -2.34
C ALA A 72 6.50 14.07 -3.74
N THR A 73 5.35 13.41 -3.97
CA THR A 73 4.95 12.88 -5.27
C THR A 73 4.05 13.85 -6.05
N ALA A 74 3.60 14.94 -5.42
CA ALA A 74 2.56 15.81 -5.94
C ALA A 74 1.31 15.02 -6.41
N ALA A 75 0.97 13.95 -5.68
CA ALA A 75 -0.17 13.10 -6.01
C ALA A 75 -1.47 13.89 -5.92
N ARG A 76 -2.35 13.67 -6.89
CA ARG A 76 -3.72 14.22 -6.93
C ARG A 76 -4.75 13.21 -6.47
N GLU A 77 -4.39 11.94 -6.53
CA GLU A 77 -5.24 10.82 -6.12
C GLU A 77 -4.47 9.93 -5.13
N LEU A 78 -5.18 9.45 -4.11
CA LEU A 78 -4.74 8.39 -3.22
C LEU A 78 -5.72 7.21 -3.34
N TRP A 79 -5.20 6.06 -3.72
CA TRP A 79 -5.98 4.82 -3.71
C TRP A 79 -5.50 3.91 -2.59
N ILE A 80 -6.43 3.46 -1.74
CA ILE A 80 -6.15 2.53 -0.64
C ILE A 80 -6.72 1.17 -1.04
N VAL A 81 -5.83 0.19 -1.21
CA VAL A 81 -6.18 -1.15 -1.70
C VAL A 81 -6.58 -2.05 -0.52
N GLY A 82 -7.73 -1.71 0.07
CA GLY A 82 -8.37 -2.46 1.15
C GLY A 82 -7.74 -2.29 2.53
N ASP A 83 -8.48 -2.82 3.51
CA ASP A 83 -8.13 -2.84 4.93
C ASP A 83 -7.73 -1.45 5.47
N VAL A 84 -8.59 -0.47 5.20
CA VAL A 84 -8.48 0.88 5.79
C VAL A 84 -8.69 0.82 7.29
N LEU A 85 -9.66 0.01 7.74
CA LEU A 85 -10.01 -0.13 9.15
C LEU A 85 -9.40 -1.38 9.77
N HIS A 86 -9.23 -1.34 11.09
CA HIS A 86 -8.93 -2.52 11.88
C HIS A 86 -9.87 -2.61 13.09
N GLY A 87 -10.91 -3.41 12.92
CA GLY A 87 -11.93 -3.61 13.95
C GLY A 87 -13.08 -2.58 13.89
N PRO A 88 -13.92 -2.50 14.94
CA PRO A 88 -15.14 -1.69 14.92
C PRO A 88 -14.86 -0.20 14.69
N ALA A 89 -15.64 0.43 13.83
CA ALA A 89 -15.54 1.86 13.47
C ALA A 89 -15.81 2.83 14.64
N SER A 90 -16.18 2.33 15.82
CA SER A 90 -16.63 3.13 16.97
C SER A 90 -15.53 3.86 17.75
N GLN A 91 -14.30 3.88 17.25
CA GLN A 91 -13.16 4.47 17.98
C GLN A 91 -12.89 5.91 17.53
N ALA A 92 -13.23 6.87 18.38
CA ALA A 92 -13.13 8.30 18.09
C ALA A 92 -11.69 8.77 17.71
N ALA A 93 -10.67 8.32 18.43
CA ALA A 93 -9.32 8.89 18.31
C ALA A 93 -8.65 8.74 16.92
N TRP A 94 -8.78 7.60 16.26
CA TRP A 94 -8.24 7.43 14.89
C TRP A 94 -9.06 8.20 13.86
N ARG A 95 -10.39 8.30 14.11
CA ARG A 95 -11.31 9.03 13.23
C ARG A 95 -11.00 10.52 13.22
N ASP A 96 -10.79 11.11 14.39
CA ASP A 96 -10.42 12.52 14.51
C ASP A 96 -9.08 12.81 13.81
N ALA A 97 -8.08 11.97 14.02
CA ALA A 97 -6.79 12.09 13.35
C ALA A 97 -6.92 11.99 11.81
N TRP A 98 -7.73 11.04 11.31
CA TRP A 98 -8.00 10.90 9.90
C TRP A 98 -8.73 12.13 9.33
N LEU A 99 -9.78 12.61 9.97
CA LEU A 99 -10.55 13.76 9.51
C LEU A 99 -9.71 15.05 9.50
N GLN A 100 -8.83 15.25 10.48
CA GLN A 100 -7.86 16.34 10.47
C GLN A 100 -6.90 16.22 9.29
N TRP A 101 -6.38 15.00 9.04
CA TRP A 101 -5.51 14.74 7.90
C TRP A 101 -6.24 15.00 6.57
N ARG A 102 -7.51 14.57 6.44
CA ARG A 102 -8.34 14.83 5.26
C ARG A 102 -8.55 16.33 5.02
N GLN A 103 -8.82 17.09 6.09
CA GLN A 103 -8.97 18.54 6.00
C GLN A 103 -7.70 19.22 5.51
N ALA A 104 -6.54 18.81 6.01
CA ALA A 104 -5.23 19.32 5.58
C ALA A 104 -4.89 18.94 4.11
N ASN A 105 -5.48 17.87 3.59
CA ASN A 105 -5.29 17.37 2.23
C ASN A 105 -6.61 17.39 1.43
N ALA A 106 -7.40 18.46 1.56
CA ALA A 106 -8.76 18.54 0.99
C ALA A 106 -8.81 18.44 -0.55
N ALA A 107 -7.74 18.87 -1.23
CA ALA A 107 -7.63 18.80 -2.70
C ALA A 107 -7.29 17.38 -3.23
N LEU A 108 -6.88 16.46 -2.34
CA LEU A 108 -6.56 15.09 -2.73
C LEU A 108 -7.84 14.27 -2.91
N ASP A 109 -8.05 13.64 -4.07
CA ASP A 109 -9.11 12.63 -4.23
C ASP A 109 -8.67 11.33 -3.55
N VAL A 110 -9.43 10.87 -2.55
CA VAL A 110 -9.15 9.62 -1.84
C VAL A 110 -10.18 8.57 -2.21
N ALA A 111 -9.71 7.46 -2.74
CA ALA A 111 -10.56 6.33 -3.08
C ALA A 111 -10.09 5.07 -2.34
N VAL A 112 -11.04 4.18 -2.06
CA VAL A 112 -10.80 2.94 -1.33
C VAL A 112 -11.44 1.74 -2.02
N LEU A 113 -10.70 0.64 -2.11
CA LEU A 113 -11.26 -0.67 -2.42
C LEU A 113 -11.58 -1.41 -1.13
N ALA A 114 -12.64 -2.20 -1.14
CA ALA A 114 -13.07 -2.94 0.04
C ALA A 114 -12.07 -4.04 0.42
N GLY A 115 -11.59 -4.01 1.66
CA GLY A 115 -10.84 -5.08 2.29
C GLY A 115 -11.74 -5.95 3.17
N ASN A 116 -11.19 -7.07 3.66
CA ASN A 116 -11.98 -7.98 4.51
C ASN A 116 -12.25 -7.41 5.93
N HIS A 117 -11.50 -6.40 6.37
CA HIS A 117 -11.73 -5.67 7.62
C HIS A 117 -12.66 -4.46 7.46
N ASP A 118 -13.02 -4.06 6.24
CA ASP A 118 -13.74 -2.82 5.94
C ASP A 118 -15.27 -2.94 5.99
N ARG A 119 -15.82 -4.03 6.55
CA ARG A 119 -17.28 -4.27 6.60
C ARG A 119 -18.09 -3.13 7.25
N ALA A 120 -17.47 -2.35 8.12
CA ALA A 120 -18.08 -1.21 8.81
C ALA A 120 -17.57 0.14 8.27
N LEU A 121 -16.93 0.13 7.10
CA LEU A 121 -16.44 1.35 6.46
C LEU A 121 -17.64 2.15 5.94
N ASP A 122 -17.65 3.43 6.30
CA ASP A 122 -18.49 4.46 5.71
C ASP A 122 -17.53 5.45 5.05
N GLY A 123 -17.25 5.19 3.79
CA GLY A 123 -16.29 5.98 3.01
C GLY A 123 -16.72 7.45 2.92
N ALA A 124 -18.00 7.72 2.72
CA ALA A 124 -18.53 9.07 2.61
C ALA A 124 -18.29 9.87 3.90
N ALA A 125 -18.54 9.26 5.07
CA ALA A 125 -18.31 9.88 6.38
C ALA A 125 -16.81 10.11 6.68
N LEU A 126 -15.91 9.47 5.93
CA LEU A 126 -14.45 9.63 6.02
C LEU A 126 -13.87 10.46 4.87
N GLY A 127 -14.71 10.98 3.97
CA GLY A 127 -14.27 11.73 2.79
C GLY A 127 -13.48 10.86 1.80
N MET A 128 -13.90 9.60 1.62
CA MET A 128 -13.34 8.64 0.67
C MET A 128 -14.41 8.21 -0.33
N ARG A 129 -14.01 7.99 -1.56
CA ARG A 129 -14.85 7.40 -2.60
C ARG A 129 -14.67 5.89 -2.62
N GLU A 130 -15.74 5.13 -2.44
CA GLU A 130 -15.71 3.67 -2.46
C GLU A 130 -15.73 3.14 -3.89
N LEU A 131 -14.79 2.27 -4.23
CA LEU A 131 -14.61 1.66 -5.55
C LEU A 131 -15.14 0.21 -5.63
N GLY A 132 -15.70 -0.30 -4.53
CA GLY A 132 -16.13 -1.69 -4.43
C GLY A 132 -14.96 -2.66 -4.20
N GLU A 133 -15.14 -3.93 -4.58
CA GLU A 133 -14.14 -4.99 -4.32
C GLU A 133 -12.97 -4.99 -5.31
N ALA A 134 -13.20 -4.47 -6.53
CA ALA A 134 -12.18 -4.39 -7.56
C ALA A 134 -12.44 -3.23 -8.52
N GLN A 135 -11.38 -2.57 -8.97
CA GLN A 135 -11.45 -1.47 -9.94
C GLN A 135 -10.34 -1.62 -10.97
N ALA A 136 -10.73 -1.64 -12.24
CA ALA A 136 -9.78 -1.59 -13.35
C ALA A 136 -9.45 -0.14 -13.74
N ASP A 137 -8.17 0.13 -14.04
CA ASP A 137 -7.72 1.36 -14.68
C ASP A 137 -6.47 1.05 -15.53
N GLY A 138 -6.53 1.35 -16.81
CA GLY A 138 -5.48 1.01 -17.76
C GLY A 138 -5.16 -0.49 -17.75
N PRO A 139 -3.88 -0.87 -17.66
CA PRO A 139 -3.46 -2.27 -17.66
C PRO A 139 -3.59 -2.94 -16.28
N PHE A 140 -4.05 -2.19 -15.26
CA PHE A 140 -4.13 -2.68 -13.89
C PHE A 140 -5.55 -3.06 -13.48
N LEU A 141 -5.63 -4.08 -12.63
CA LEU A 141 -6.79 -4.39 -11.80
C LEU A 141 -6.40 -4.23 -10.33
N PHE A 142 -7.00 -3.28 -9.65
CA PHE A 142 -6.81 -3.07 -8.22
C PHE A 142 -7.84 -3.88 -7.44
N ARG A 143 -7.40 -4.64 -6.46
CA ARG A 143 -8.27 -5.41 -5.56
C ARG A 143 -7.51 -5.79 -4.30
N HIS A 144 -8.22 -6.00 -3.19
CA HIS A 144 -7.55 -6.31 -1.93
C HIS A 144 -6.88 -7.69 -1.94
N LEU A 145 -7.59 -8.74 -2.36
CA LEU A 145 -7.06 -10.10 -2.41
C LEU A 145 -6.19 -10.34 -3.65
N PRO A 146 -4.97 -10.93 -3.52
CA PRO A 146 -4.05 -11.16 -4.64
C PRO A 146 -4.45 -12.39 -5.49
N GLN A 147 -5.51 -12.26 -6.23
CA GLN A 147 -6.00 -13.30 -7.16
C GLN A 147 -5.78 -12.83 -8.60
N PRO A 148 -5.36 -13.71 -9.52
CA PRO A 148 -5.19 -13.37 -10.92
C PRO A 148 -6.45 -12.79 -11.55
N ASP A 149 -6.27 -11.90 -12.52
CA ASP A 149 -7.36 -11.39 -13.34
C ASP A 149 -7.63 -12.33 -14.52
N SER A 150 -8.88 -12.69 -14.71
CA SER A 150 -9.29 -13.53 -15.86
C SER A 150 -9.16 -12.84 -17.22
N GLN A 151 -9.03 -11.51 -17.23
CA GLN A 151 -8.85 -10.70 -18.45
C GLN A 151 -7.36 -10.38 -18.72
N GLY A 152 -6.44 -10.94 -17.92
CA GLY A 152 -4.99 -10.77 -18.13
C GLY A 152 -4.40 -9.44 -17.69
N ARG A 153 -5.16 -8.55 -17.01
CA ARG A 153 -4.60 -7.32 -16.45
C ARG A 153 -3.67 -7.65 -15.27
N HIS A 154 -2.67 -6.81 -15.08
CA HIS A 154 -1.79 -6.95 -13.92
C HIS A 154 -2.53 -6.53 -12.64
N VAL A 155 -2.58 -7.42 -11.67
CA VAL A 155 -3.26 -7.18 -10.38
C VAL A 155 -2.32 -6.43 -9.43
N ILE A 156 -2.82 -5.34 -8.82
CA ILE A 156 -2.18 -4.67 -7.70
C ILE A 156 -3.04 -4.93 -6.46
N ALA A 157 -2.45 -5.60 -5.46
CA ALA A 157 -3.18 -6.10 -4.29
C ALA A 157 -2.48 -5.77 -2.98
N GLY A 158 -3.21 -5.93 -1.85
CA GLY A 158 -2.71 -5.89 -0.47
C GLY A 158 -2.84 -7.23 0.26
N HIS A 159 -3.42 -7.22 1.47
CA HIS A 159 -3.86 -8.35 2.28
C HIS A 159 -2.75 -9.22 2.89
N VAL A 160 -1.75 -9.63 2.13
CA VAL A 160 -0.71 -10.59 2.58
C VAL A 160 0.28 -9.96 3.54
N HIS A 161 0.47 -8.64 3.47
CA HIS A 161 1.50 -7.91 4.22
C HIS A 161 2.89 -8.55 4.04
N PRO A 162 3.42 -8.66 2.82
CA PRO A 162 4.65 -9.39 2.58
C PRO A 162 5.83 -8.76 3.31
N LYS A 163 6.63 -9.62 3.94
CA LYS A 163 7.91 -9.27 4.60
C LYS A 163 9.00 -10.19 4.12
N THR A 164 10.20 -9.65 3.97
CA THR A 164 11.37 -10.41 3.55
C THR A 164 12.57 -10.14 4.45
N ARG A 165 13.56 -11.04 4.40
CA ARG A 165 14.83 -10.88 5.09
C ARG A 165 15.92 -10.53 4.10
N ILE A 166 16.79 -9.62 4.49
CA ILE A 166 18.02 -9.32 3.76
C ILE A 166 19.12 -10.22 4.33
N PRO A 167 19.89 -10.94 3.50
CA PRO A 167 20.99 -11.77 3.97
C PRO A 167 21.94 -11.00 4.90
N GLY A 168 22.28 -11.59 6.04
CA GLY A 168 23.15 -10.97 7.03
C GLY A 168 22.44 -9.98 7.99
N VAL A 169 21.15 -9.68 7.78
CA VAL A 169 20.38 -8.78 8.67
C VAL A 169 19.31 -9.58 9.42
N PRO A 170 19.33 -9.60 10.76
CA PRO A 170 18.40 -10.43 11.56
C PRO A 170 16.95 -9.93 11.58
N ARG A 171 16.66 -8.80 10.92
CA ARG A 171 15.36 -8.15 10.86
C ARG A 171 14.62 -8.49 9.57
N SER A 172 13.29 -8.63 9.64
CA SER A 172 12.42 -8.69 8.45
C SER A 172 11.93 -7.29 8.09
N TRP A 173 11.84 -7.02 6.80
CA TRP A 173 11.40 -5.75 6.23
C TRP A 173 10.12 -5.92 5.43
N PRO A 174 9.17 -4.98 5.47
CA PRO A 174 8.06 -4.96 4.52
C PRO A 174 8.59 -4.97 3.09
N ALA A 175 7.90 -5.63 2.18
CA ALA A 175 8.39 -5.77 0.81
C ALA A 175 7.25 -5.73 -0.21
N PHE A 176 7.53 -5.19 -1.38
CA PHE A 176 6.72 -5.47 -2.56
C PHE A 176 7.06 -6.88 -3.03
N TRP A 177 6.02 -7.68 -3.24
CA TRP A 177 6.16 -9.03 -3.75
C TRP A 177 5.54 -9.11 -5.14
N MET A 178 6.41 -9.13 -6.15
CA MET A 178 6.02 -9.12 -7.55
C MET A 178 6.06 -10.54 -8.11
N ARG A 179 4.92 -11.02 -8.57
CA ARG A 179 4.72 -12.31 -9.20
C ARG A 179 4.23 -12.11 -10.64
N PRO A 180 4.30 -13.10 -11.52
CA PRO A 180 3.70 -12.99 -12.85
C PRO A 180 2.24 -12.55 -12.76
N GLY A 181 1.92 -11.39 -13.35
CA GLY A 181 0.58 -10.80 -13.36
C GLY A 181 0.06 -10.24 -12.04
N ILE A 182 0.83 -10.26 -10.94
CA ILE A 182 0.37 -9.76 -9.62
C ILE A 182 1.51 -9.06 -8.89
N THR A 183 1.27 -7.85 -8.41
CA THR A 183 2.12 -7.16 -7.43
C THR A 183 1.37 -7.01 -6.11
N VAL A 184 1.91 -7.58 -5.04
CA VAL A 184 1.37 -7.43 -3.68
C VAL A 184 2.14 -6.32 -2.97
N LEU A 185 1.42 -5.30 -2.55
CA LEU A 185 1.96 -4.17 -1.81
C LEU A 185 2.29 -4.56 -0.37
N PRO A 186 3.34 -4.00 0.24
CA PRO A 186 3.53 -4.09 1.67
C PRO A 186 2.41 -3.36 2.41
N ALA A 187 2.05 -3.83 3.61
CA ALA A 187 1.14 -3.07 4.45
C ALA A 187 1.71 -1.68 4.77
N PHE A 188 0.89 -0.64 4.59
CA PHE A 188 1.33 0.73 4.86
C PHE A 188 1.55 0.96 6.34
N SER A 189 0.64 0.51 7.21
CA SER A 189 0.79 0.68 8.65
C SER A 189 2.00 -0.05 9.23
N ASP A 190 2.67 0.58 10.19
CA ASP A 190 3.86 0.00 10.86
C ASP A 190 3.52 -1.20 11.76
N PHE A 191 2.36 -1.18 12.39
CA PHE A 191 1.95 -2.17 13.39
C PHE A 191 1.14 -3.32 12.80
N THR A 192 1.47 -3.73 11.58
CA THR A 192 0.88 -4.92 10.99
C THR A 192 1.79 -6.12 11.18
N GLY A 193 1.22 -7.27 11.47
CA GLY A 193 1.87 -8.55 11.25
C GLY A 193 2.38 -8.63 9.82
N GLY A 194 2.82 -9.78 9.38
CA GLY A 194 3.20 -9.95 7.98
C GLY A 194 3.56 -11.38 7.69
N HIS A 195 3.37 -11.76 6.42
CA HIS A 195 3.73 -13.06 5.90
C HIS A 195 5.17 -13.01 5.37
N ALA A 196 6.00 -13.96 5.83
CA ALA A 196 7.36 -14.07 5.31
C ALA A 196 7.32 -14.60 3.89
N VAL A 197 7.81 -13.79 2.95
CA VAL A 197 7.97 -14.19 1.56
C VAL A 197 9.44 -14.32 1.22
N GLY A 198 9.76 -15.32 0.41
CA GLY A 198 11.09 -15.61 -0.07
C GLY A 198 11.20 -15.41 -1.57
N TRP A 199 12.40 -15.64 -2.07
CA TRP A 199 12.63 -15.67 -3.49
C TRP A 199 11.99 -16.92 -4.11
N GLU A 200 11.25 -16.70 -5.19
CA GLU A 200 10.66 -17.76 -6.03
C GLU A 200 11.05 -17.51 -7.49
N PRO A 201 11.22 -18.56 -8.31
CA PRO A 201 11.45 -18.39 -9.75
C PRO A 201 10.35 -17.53 -10.40
N GLY A 202 10.77 -16.48 -11.12
CA GLY A 202 9.84 -15.55 -11.75
C GLY A 202 9.24 -14.50 -10.83
N ALA A 203 9.56 -14.48 -9.54
CA ALA A 203 9.16 -13.44 -8.61
C ALA A 203 10.26 -12.40 -8.39
N GLY A 204 9.87 -11.16 -8.12
CA GLY A 204 10.72 -10.07 -7.65
C GLY A 204 10.36 -9.64 -6.24
N LEU A 205 11.37 -9.29 -5.47
CA LEU A 205 11.21 -8.73 -4.13
C LEU A 205 11.90 -7.38 -4.05
N VAL A 206 11.19 -6.38 -3.52
CA VAL A 206 11.77 -5.06 -3.22
C VAL A 206 11.49 -4.76 -1.75
N ALA A 207 12.53 -4.78 -0.93
CA ALA A 207 12.41 -4.49 0.51
C ALA A 207 12.28 -2.99 0.76
N CYS A 208 11.42 -2.62 1.71
CA CYS A 208 11.27 -1.24 2.19
C CYS A 208 12.15 -1.06 3.41
N VAL A 209 13.33 -0.48 3.23
CA VAL A 209 14.38 -0.37 4.25
C VAL A 209 14.62 1.10 4.55
N GLU A 210 14.21 1.56 5.72
CA GLU A 210 14.49 2.94 6.20
C GLU A 210 14.17 4.03 5.17
N GLY A 211 13.02 3.90 4.50
CA GLY A 211 12.57 4.85 3.46
C GLY A 211 13.15 4.59 2.07
N ALA A 212 13.99 3.56 1.89
CA ALA A 212 14.49 3.15 0.58
C ALA A 212 13.81 1.87 0.07
N ALA A 213 13.54 1.84 -1.24
CA ALA A 213 13.07 0.67 -1.98
C ALA A 213 14.27 -0.11 -2.52
N VAL A 214 14.64 -1.20 -1.87
CA VAL A 214 15.85 -1.99 -2.13
C VAL A 214 15.50 -3.26 -2.87
N PRO A 215 15.86 -3.43 -4.15
CA PRO A 215 15.62 -4.67 -4.90
C PRO A 215 16.47 -5.81 -4.36
N LEU A 216 15.85 -6.96 -4.12
CA LEU A 216 16.50 -8.19 -3.70
C LEU A 216 16.51 -9.16 -4.89
N GLY A 217 17.55 -9.05 -5.71
CA GLY A 217 17.67 -9.81 -6.94
C GLY A 217 17.05 -9.11 -8.16
N ARG A 218 16.87 -9.88 -9.25
CA ARG A 218 16.33 -9.34 -10.50
C ARG A 218 14.83 -9.13 -10.39
N ILE A 219 14.37 -7.94 -10.71
CA ILE A 219 12.94 -7.68 -10.91
C ILE A 219 12.55 -8.37 -12.23
N PRO A 220 11.50 -9.23 -12.24
CA PRO A 220 11.06 -9.84 -13.47
C PRO A 220 10.73 -8.75 -14.50
N PRO A 221 11.16 -8.89 -15.76
CA PRO A 221 10.64 -8.04 -16.81
C PRO A 221 9.14 -8.30 -16.91
N ASP A 222 8.37 -7.25 -17.22
CA ASP A 222 6.97 -7.44 -17.58
C ASP A 222 6.85 -8.57 -18.57
N SER A 223 6.06 -9.58 -18.24
CA SER A 223 5.60 -10.51 -19.25
C SER A 223 4.54 -9.76 -20.06
N PRO A 224 4.80 -9.41 -21.33
CA PRO A 224 3.74 -8.89 -22.17
C PRO A 224 2.63 -9.91 -22.15
N GLY A 225 1.40 -9.46 -21.88
CA GLY A 225 0.23 -10.31 -21.98
C GLY A 225 0.32 -11.07 -23.30
N SER A 226 0.32 -12.40 -23.21
CA SER A 226 0.22 -13.24 -24.42
C SER A 226 -1.08 -12.88 -25.12
N PRO A 227 -1.07 -12.77 -26.46
CA PRO A 227 -2.24 -12.40 -27.25
C PRO A 227 -3.39 -13.38 -27.11
#